data_1268c7a9a28b63cdc8cd9c135b3e4046
#
_entry.id   1268c7a9a28b63cdc8cd9c135b3e4046
#
_cell.length_a   1.000
_cell.length_b   1.000
_cell.length_c   1.000
_cell.angle_alpha   90.00
_cell.angle_beta   90.00
_cell.angle_gamma   90.00
#
_symmetry.space_group_name_H-M   'P 1'
#
loop_
_entity.id
_entity.type
_entity.pdbx_description
1 polymer ?
#
loop_
_entity_poly.entity_id
_entity_poly.type
_entity_poly.pdbx_seq_one_letter_code
_entity_poly.pdbx_strand_id
1 'polypeptide(L)'
;MLTILQANPATRRRYLALRVALLVHIVLALSLVCLAQTEQTPASSKPADGKPLTSDERAELLKLIKSLQERVDKLEAAQATQAPTTQTPATSLAPQSETKYDPSTSDDPHVWMEPVVKEKPVSEAPAAASYGRYTPNLGYKLANTEYGDMSVSIYTYARYLNQLGLASNYTDSFGNVKSVQERQDFQLQKVQIKFLGWVLDPKLRYFLYTWTSNATQGQGAQVVVAGNVGYTFNSHLTLAAGITSLPGVRSTEGNFPFWLSVDSRHIADEFFRPSYTSGVWVKGNVTKRIRYQVMLGNNMSTLGVSASRLDNKFNTLSSALVWAPTGEYGQGFGDFDDHQTLTSRLGVHFTRSDENKESQPNSDNFENTQLRLSDGTVIFTPDLFAPGVTITDATYRMMDIDGGLKYRGLAIEGEYYWRWLNNFKFLTEPTQLQRQQVPQSLFDHGFQLQASAMIVPKTMQFYVGTSRINGQYGKPWDIRSGVNWFPWKNKVVRWNNEWLYLYKSPVGYSSVPFALGGKGSVFHSTLELAF
;
A
#
# COMPACT_ATOMS: atom_id res chain seq x y z
N MET A 1 -34.83 -5.19 0.85
CA MET A 1 -34.62 -3.75 0.68
C MET A 1 -35.92 -2.96 0.65
N LEU A 2 -36.96 -3.40 -0.04
CA LEU A 2 -38.29 -2.75 -0.03
C LEU A 2 -38.88 -2.62 1.38
N THR A 3 -38.67 -3.60 2.26
CA THR A 3 -39.24 -3.60 3.65
C THR A 3 -38.59 -2.53 4.56
N ILE A 4 -37.36 -2.07 4.28
CA ILE A 4 -36.70 -1.01 5.08
C ILE A 4 -37.03 0.37 4.51
N LEU A 5 -37.30 0.49 3.21
CA LEU A 5 -37.78 1.72 2.60
C LEU A 5 -39.22 2.06 3.01
N GLN A 6 -40.01 1.06 3.38
CA GLN A 6 -41.36 1.22 3.96
C GLN A 6 -41.34 1.28 5.49
N ALA A 7 -40.21 1.08 6.14
CA ALA A 7 -40.10 1.17 7.59
C ALA A 7 -40.27 2.63 8.05
N ASN A 8 -41.11 2.81 9.06
CA ASN A 8 -41.33 4.07 9.75
C ASN A 8 -40.00 4.77 10.08
N PRO A 9 -39.90 6.11 9.95
CA PRO A 9 -38.70 6.90 10.28
C PRO A 9 -38.06 6.56 11.63
N ALA A 10 -38.85 6.14 12.61
CA ALA A 10 -38.38 5.67 13.92
C ALA A 10 -37.56 4.36 13.83
N THR A 11 -37.95 3.42 12.97
CA THR A 11 -37.25 2.16 12.76
C THR A 11 -35.92 2.41 12.03
N ARG A 12 -35.88 3.33 11.05
CA ARG A 12 -34.64 3.78 10.38
C ARG A 12 -33.67 4.40 11.38
N ARG A 13 -34.13 5.29 12.26
CA ARG A 13 -33.27 5.91 13.30
C ARG A 13 -32.74 4.87 14.28
N ARG A 14 -33.52 3.87 14.67
CA ARG A 14 -33.06 2.78 15.55
C ARG A 14 -32.00 1.90 14.89
N TYR A 15 -32.15 1.55 13.62
CA TYR A 15 -31.12 0.81 12.87
C TYR A 15 -29.82 1.61 12.71
N LEU A 16 -29.93 2.91 12.43
CA LEU A 16 -28.76 3.79 12.35
C LEU A 16 -28.08 3.91 13.72
N ALA A 17 -28.84 4.13 14.79
CA ALA A 17 -28.33 4.20 16.15
C ALA A 17 -27.66 2.89 16.59
N LEU A 18 -28.20 1.73 16.21
CA LEU A 18 -27.62 0.43 16.52
C LEU A 18 -26.28 0.21 15.78
N ARG A 19 -26.18 0.63 14.52
CA ARG A 19 -24.92 0.56 13.74
C ARG A 19 -23.85 1.48 14.33
N VAL A 20 -24.21 2.70 14.69
CA VAL A 20 -23.30 3.66 15.34
C VAL A 20 -22.89 3.16 16.73
N ALA A 21 -23.84 2.66 17.53
CA ALA A 21 -23.56 2.10 18.85
C ALA A 21 -22.61 0.89 18.76
N LEU A 22 -22.83 -0.02 17.82
CA LEU A 22 -21.96 -1.18 17.60
C LEU A 22 -20.53 -0.74 17.23
N LEU A 23 -20.39 0.25 16.35
CA LEU A 23 -19.09 0.80 15.98
C LEU A 23 -18.41 1.49 17.16
N VAL A 24 -19.13 2.28 17.94
CA VAL A 24 -18.61 2.92 19.16
C VAL A 24 -18.15 1.87 20.17
N HIS A 25 -18.86 0.78 20.36
CA HIS A 25 -18.44 -0.31 21.25
C HIS A 25 -17.20 -1.05 20.72
N ILE A 26 -17.09 -1.25 19.41
CA ILE A 26 -15.88 -1.82 18.78
C ILE A 26 -14.68 -0.87 18.98
N VAL A 27 -14.86 0.45 18.81
CA VAL A 27 -13.83 1.46 19.06
C VAL A 27 -13.39 1.44 20.52
N LEU A 28 -14.33 1.42 21.47
CA LEU A 28 -14.04 1.37 22.90
C LEU A 28 -13.32 0.08 23.29
N ALA A 29 -13.73 -1.06 22.76
CA ALA A 29 -13.08 -2.34 23.00
C ALA A 29 -11.64 -2.35 22.44
N LEU A 30 -11.43 -1.79 21.23
CA LEU A 30 -10.11 -1.67 20.62
C LEU A 30 -9.20 -0.72 21.41
N SER A 31 -9.75 0.39 21.92
CA SER A 31 -9.00 1.35 22.76
C SER A 31 -8.56 0.72 24.09
N LEU A 32 -9.39 -0.11 24.71
CA LEU A 32 -9.06 -0.81 25.95
C LEU A 32 -7.94 -1.85 25.77
N VAL A 33 -7.88 -2.53 24.63
CA VAL A 33 -6.79 -3.47 24.31
C VAL A 33 -5.46 -2.73 24.13
N CYS A 34 -5.46 -1.51 23.60
CA CYS A 34 -4.26 -0.68 23.48
C CYS A 34 -3.79 -0.09 24.82
N LEU A 35 -4.71 0.29 25.72
CA LEU A 35 -4.39 0.95 27.01
C LEU A 35 -3.92 -0.03 28.09
N ALA A 36 -4.30 -1.30 28.03
CA ALA A 36 -4.02 -2.29 29.07
C ALA A 36 -2.55 -2.72 29.20
N GLN A 37 -1.62 -2.14 28.43
CA GLN A 37 -0.19 -2.54 28.42
C GLN A 37 0.80 -1.36 28.47
N THR A 38 0.41 -0.20 28.95
CA THR A 38 1.35 0.89 29.24
C THR A 38 1.66 0.92 30.73
N GLU A 39 2.82 0.37 31.13
CA GLU A 39 3.63 0.84 32.25
C GLU A 39 4.95 0.10 32.32
N GLN A 40 6.02 0.79 31.99
CA GLN A 40 7.29 0.81 32.71
C GLN A 40 8.25 1.79 32.04
N THR A 41 8.47 2.91 32.74
CA THR A 41 9.41 3.97 32.38
C THR A 41 10.76 3.67 33.06
N PRO A 42 11.89 3.67 32.33
CA PRO A 42 13.20 3.82 32.96
C PRO A 42 13.64 5.30 33.00
N ALA A 43 14.40 5.62 34.02
CA ALA A 43 14.80 6.95 34.44
C ALA A 43 15.73 7.71 33.47
N SER A 44 15.57 9.04 33.54
CA SER A 44 16.33 10.10 32.89
C SER A 44 17.86 10.05 33.12
N SER A 45 18.64 10.22 32.03
CA SER A 45 20.03 10.65 32.08
C SER A 45 20.23 11.97 31.30
N LYS A 46 21.03 12.89 31.86
CA LYS A 46 21.30 14.26 31.43
C LYS A 46 22.00 14.35 30.05
N PRO A 47 21.83 15.49 29.31
CA PRO A 47 22.47 15.69 28.01
C PRO A 47 23.95 16.10 28.17
N ALA A 48 24.77 15.65 27.20
CA ALA A 48 26.18 16.05 27.07
C ALA A 48 26.33 17.22 26.11
N ASP A 49 27.15 18.21 26.51
CA ASP A 49 27.45 19.43 25.80
C ASP A 49 28.21 19.20 24.48
N GLY A 50 27.70 19.78 23.40
CA GLY A 50 28.36 19.83 22.10
C GLY A 50 29.49 20.85 22.06
N LYS A 51 30.71 20.45 21.69
CA LYS A 51 31.83 21.34 21.41
C LYS A 51 31.56 22.25 20.21
N PRO A 52 31.86 23.54 20.26
CA PRO A 52 31.73 24.44 19.11
C PRO A 52 32.79 24.09 18.02
N LEU A 53 32.37 24.17 16.76
CA LEU A 53 33.21 23.97 15.58
C LEU A 53 34.42 24.92 15.57
N THR A 54 35.58 24.40 15.21
CA THR A 54 36.83 25.20 15.07
C THR A 54 36.76 26.14 13.85
N SER A 55 37.61 27.15 13.82
CA SER A 55 37.68 28.13 12.72
C SER A 55 37.97 27.50 11.36
N ASP A 56 38.77 26.43 11.34
CA ASP A 56 39.15 25.71 10.13
C ASP A 56 38.00 24.84 9.58
N GLU A 57 37.25 24.15 10.44
CA GLU A 57 36.06 23.41 10.06
C GLU A 57 34.95 24.32 9.50
N ARG A 58 34.84 25.55 10.03
CA ARG A 58 33.93 26.58 9.48
C ARG A 58 34.36 27.04 8.10
N ALA A 59 35.67 27.24 7.87
CA ALA A 59 36.18 27.67 6.58
C ALA A 59 35.99 26.60 5.51
N GLU A 60 36.17 25.33 5.86
CA GLU A 60 35.96 24.19 4.96
C GLU A 60 34.49 24.01 4.58
N LEU A 61 33.57 24.14 5.55
CA LEU A 61 32.12 24.15 5.34
C LEU A 61 31.66 25.29 4.42
N LEU A 62 32.18 26.49 4.60
CA LEU A 62 31.86 27.64 3.75
C LEU A 62 32.37 27.43 2.30
N LYS A 63 33.55 26.80 2.12
CA LYS A 63 34.05 26.44 0.82
C LYS A 63 33.19 25.41 0.10
N LEU A 64 32.70 24.42 0.83
CA LEU A 64 31.79 23.40 0.33
C LEU A 64 30.42 24.00 -0.08
N ILE A 65 29.85 24.87 0.76
CA ILE A 65 28.59 25.56 0.46
C ILE A 65 28.72 26.39 -0.82
N LYS A 66 29.84 27.13 -0.98
CA LYS A 66 30.08 27.95 -2.18
C LYS A 66 30.21 27.09 -3.46
N SER A 67 30.89 25.96 -3.38
CA SER A 67 31.01 25.03 -4.51
C SER A 67 29.67 24.38 -4.90
N LEU A 68 28.78 24.12 -3.92
CA LEU A 68 27.46 23.60 -4.18
C LEU A 68 26.54 24.66 -4.81
N GLN A 69 26.63 25.92 -4.37
CA GLN A 69 25.89 27.03 -4.98
C GLN A 69 26.28 27.23 -6.45
N GLU A 70 27.58 27.24 -6.78
CA GLU A 70 28.04 27.36 -8.16
C GLU A 70 27.57 26.20 -9.06
N ARG A 71 27.37 25.01 -8.50
CA ARG A 71 26.80 23.87 -9.25
C ARG A 71 25.30 24.02 -9.47
N VAL A 72 24.56 24.55 -8.52
CA VAL A 72 23.11 24.84 -8.63
C VAL A 72 22.90 25.91 -9.71
N ASP A 73 23.64 27.01 -9.66
CA ASP A 73 23.54 28.10 -10.66
C ASP A 73 23.82 27.60 -12.08
N LYS A 74 24.79 26.68 -12.26
CA LYS A 74 25.07 26.05 -13.56
C LYS A 74 23.93 25.15 -14.05
N LEU A 75 23.26 24.45 -13.15
CA LEU A 75 22.13 23.59 -13.52
C LEU A 75 20.88 24.42 -13.86
N GLU A 76 20.63 25.51 -13.14
CA GLU A 76 19.52 26.45 -13.45
C GLU A 76 19.72 27.17 -14.78
N ALA A 77 20.97 27.59 -15.09
CA ALA A 77 21.29 28.19 -16.38
C ALA A 77 21.11 27.21 -17.55
N ALA A 78 21.39 25.92 -17.36
CA ALA A 78 21.17 24.88 -18.36
C ALA A 78 19.67 24.57 -18.60
N GLN A 79 18.82 24.71 -17.59
CA GLN A 79 17.36 24.55 -17.72
C GLN A 79 16.68 25.74 -18.41
N ALA A 80 17.20 26.95 -18.25
CA ALA A 80 16.62 28.16 -18.87
C ALA A 80 16.75 28.22 -20.41
N THR A 81 17.54 27.32 -21.00
CA THR A 81 17.82 27.31 -22.45
C THR A 81 16.86 26.44 -23.27
N GLN A 82 15.88 25.77 -22.64
CA GLN A 82 14.86 24.97 -23.34
C GLN A 82 13.45 25.57 -23.15
N ALA A 83 13.05 26.46 -24.06
CA ALA A 83 11.70 27.02 -24.12
C ALA A 83 10.78 26.20 -25.06
N PRO A 84 9.49 26.02 -24.73
CA PRO A 84 8.57 25.20 -25.51
C PRO A 84 7.81 26.00 -26.57
N THR A 85 7.56 25.34 -27.70
CA THR A 85 6.74 25.85 -28.79
C THR A 85 5.25 25.52 -28.58
N THR A 86 4.42 26.54 -28.67
CA THR A 86 2.96 26.53 -28.54
C THR A 86 2.27 26.02 -29.80
N GLN A 87 1.23 25.18 -29.67
CA GLN A 87 0.10 25.17 -30.62
C GLN A 87 -1.20 24.65 -29.99
N THR A 88 -2.25 25.47 -30.09
CA THR A 88 -3.66 25.16 -29.92
C THR A 88 -4.29 24.89 -31.31
N PRO A 89 -5.39 24.13 -31.49
CA PRO A 89 -6.73 24.66 -31.24
C PRO A 89 -7.77 23.69 -30.69
N ALA A 90 -8.78 24.26 -30.07
CA ALA A 90 -9.97 23.65 -29.52
C ALA A 90 -11.01 23.24 -30.58
N THR A 91 -11.66 22.11 -30.36
CA THR A 91 -12.94 21.78 -31.03
C THR A 91 -13.96 21.30 -30.00
N SER A 92 -15.10 21.96 -29.99
CA SER A 92 -16.24 21.71 -29.10
C SER A 92 -16.94 20.39 -29.44
N LEU A 93 -17.31 19.62 -28.43
CA LEU A 93 -18.18 18.45 -28.57
C LEU A 93 -19.47 18.63 -27.77
N ALA A 94 -20.57 18.34 -28.43
CA ALA A 94 -21.95 18.42 -27.94
C ALA A 94 -22.28 17.31 -26.93
N PRO A 95 -23.30 17.45 -26.07
CA PRO A 95 -23.62 16.53 -25.01
C PRO A 95 -24.27 15.25 -25.55
N GLN A 96 -23.78 14.11 -25.06
CA GLN A 96 -24.37 12.80 -25.34
C GLN A 96 -25.22 12.31 -24.16
N SER A 97 -26.30 11.63 -24.52
CA SER A 97 -27.37 11.10 -23.68
C SER A 97 -26.91 10.12 -22.59
N GLU A 98 -27.54 10.23 -21.44
CA GLU A 98 -27.42 9.30 -20.31
C GLU A 98 -27.88 7.90 -20.68
N THR A 99 -26.98 6.93 -20.65
CA THR A 99 -27.32 5.51 -20.66
C THR A 99 -27.36 4.97 -19.23
N LYS A 100 -28.48 4.36 -18.87
CA LYS A 100 -28.74 3.71 -17.59
C LYS A 100 -27.67 2.65 -17.31
N TYR A 101 -27.01 2.78 -16.17
CA TYR A 101 -26.04 1.85 -15.61
C TYR A 101 -26.73 0.57 -15.10
N ASP A 102 -26.27 -0.58 -15.56
CA ASP A 102 -26.63 -1.91 -15.02
C ASP A 102 -25.48 -2.42 -14.13
N PRO A 103 -25.68 -2.56 -12.81
CA PRO A 103 -24.63 -2.98 -11.89
C PRO A 103 -24.31 -4.48 -11.93
N SER A 104 -24.98 -5.25 -12.78
CA SER A 104 -24.79 -6.73 -12.83
C SER A 104 -23.63 -7.21 -13.71
N THR A 105 -22.93 -6.29 -14.40
CA THR A 105 -21.80 -6.60 -15.28
C THR A 105 -20.52 -5.90 -14.85
N SER A 106 -20.13 -6.04 -13.58
CA SER A 106 -18.82 -5.55 -13.15
C SER A 106 -17.73 -6.59 -13.47
N ASP A 107 -17.27 -6.60 -14.71
CA ASP A 107 -15.96 -7.14 -15.02
C ASP A 107 -14.92 -6.13 -14.54
N ASP A 108 -14.46 -6.24 -13.29
CA ASP A 108 -13.44 -5.38 -12.70
C ASP A 108 -12.04 -5.84 -13.15
N PRO A 109 -11.28 -5.07 -13.96
CA PRO A 109 -9.97 -5.47 -14.48
C PRO A 109 -8.84 -5.26 -13.48
N HIS A 110 -9.08 -4.60 -12.36
CA HIS A 110 -8.15 -4.66 -11.24
C HIS A 110 -8.07 -6.07 -10.66
N VAL A 111 -8.99 -6.91 -11.05
CA VAL A 111 -9.08 -8.34 -10.79
C VAL A 111 -8.27 -9.12 -11.82
N TRP A 112 -6.98 -8.90 -11.86
CA TRP A 112 -6.11 -9.96 -12.38
C TRP A 112 -6.28 -11.27 -11.60
N MET A 113 -7.17 -11.28 -10.64
CA MET A 113 -7.39 -12.41 -9.75
C MET A 113 -8.54 -13.30 -10.18
N GLU A 114 -9.43 -12.89 -11.07
CA GLU A 114 -10.51 -13.78 -11.51
C GLU A 114 -10.82 -13.65 -13.00
N PRO A 115 -10.37 -14.58 -13.83
CA PRO A 115 -11.17 -14.92 -14.97
C PRO A 115 -12.31 -15.82 -14.48
N VAL A 116 -13.42 -15.25 -14.07
CA VAL A 116 -14.68 -15.97 -14.17
C VAL A 116 -14.97 -16.04 -15.66
N VAL A 117 -14.42 -17.07 -16.30
CA VAL A 117 -14.89 -17.50 -17.61
C VAL A 117 -16.30 -18.04 -17.36
N LYS A 118 -17.30 -17.16 -17.38
CA LYS A 118 -18.62 -17.59 -17.80
C LYS A 118 -18.45 -17.98 -19.26
N GLU A 119 -18.41 -19.28 -19.53
CA GLU A 119 -18.56 -19.80 -20.88
C GLU A 119 -19.88 -19.28 -21.43
N LYS A 120 -19.83 -18.16 -22.16
CA LYS A 120 -20.89 -17.81 -23.10
C LYS A 120 -20.74 -18.71 -24.31
N PRO A 121 -21.84 -19.30 -24.81
CA PRO A 121 -21.78 -20.05 -26.02
C PRO A 121 -21.24 -19.20 -27.17
N VAL A 122 -20.30 -19.75 -27.91
CA VAL A 122 -19.75 -19.17 -29.13
C VAL A 122 -20.86 -19.10 -30.15
N SER A 123 -21.54 -17.95 -30.22
CA SER A 123 -22.34 -17.53 -31.38
C SER A 123 -23.03 -16.21 -31.10
N GLU A 124 -22.27 -15.13 -31.18
CA GLU A 124 -22.80 -13.82 -31.59
C GLU A 124 -21.64 -13.05 -32.19
N ALA A 125 -21.86 -12.53 -33.41
CA ALA A 125 -20.93 -11.67 -34.12
C ALA A 125 -20.46 -10.52 -33.18
N PRO A 126 -19.18 -10.08 -33.27
CA PRO A 126 -18.67 -9.04 -32.38
C PRO A 126 -19.55 -7.80 -32.51
N ALA A 127 -20.19 -7.43 -31.41
CA ALA A 127 -20.90 -6.16 -31.32
C ALA A 127 -19.96 -5.06 -31.77
N ALA A 128 -20.42 -4.20 -32.67
CA ALA A 128 -19.66 -3.12 -33.29
C ALA A 128 -18.78 -2.42 -32.23
N ALA A 129 -17.50 -2.25 -32.54
CA ALA A 129 -16.49 -1.67 -31.68
C ALA A 129 -17.00 -0.36 -31.07
N SER A 130 -17.34 -0.34 -29.77
CA SER A 130 -17.75 0.86 -29.08
C SER A 130 -16.51 1.58 -28.55
N TYR A 131 -15.81 2.28 -29.45
CA TYR A 131 -14.76 3.21 -29.08
C TYR A 131 -15.28 4.25 -28.09
N GLY A 132 -14.49 4.56 -27.07
CA GLY A 132 -14.83 5.57 -26.08
C GLY A 132 -15.83 5.12 -25.02
N ARG A 133 -16.28 3.86 -25.04
CA ARG A 133 -17.15 3.35 -23.97
C ARG A 133 -16.39 3.37 -22.65
N TYR A 134 -16.92 4.10 -21.69
CA TYR A 134 -16.43 4.15 -20.34
C TYR A 134 -17.04 3.02 -19.52
N THR A 135 -16.21 2.33 -18.75
CA THR A 135 -16.63 1.35 -17.75
C THR A 135 -15.96 1.70 -16.43
N PRO A 136 -16.70 1.91 -15.33
CA PRO A 136 -16.11 2.16 -14.03
C PRO A 136 -15.04 1.12 -13.69
N ASN A 137 -13.88 1.58 -13.20
CA ASN A 137 -12.68 0.81 -12.87
C ASN A 137 -11.92 0.18 -14.07
N LEU A 138 -12.52 0.15 -15.28
CA LEU A 138 -11.88 -0.26 -16.54
C LEU A 138 -11.37 0.94 -17.35
N GLY A 139 -11.94 2.10 -17.09
CA GLY A 139 -11.67 3.30 -17.87
C GLY A 139 -12.30 3.25 -19.26
N TYR A 140 -11.60 3.80 -20.22
CA TYR A 140 -12.08 3.94 -21.59
C TYR A 140 -11.55 2.84 -22.50
N LYS A 141 -12.43 2.20 -23.26
CA LYS A 141 -12.06 1.25 -24.31
C LYS A 141 -11.47 2.02 -25.50
N LEU A 142 -10.18 1.83 -25.76
CA LEU A 142 -9.46 2.47 -26.87
C LEU A 142 -9.47 1.63 -28.14
N ALA A 143 -9.40 0.31 -28.00
CA ALA A 143 -9.45 -0.62 -29.13
C ALA A 143 -10.25 -1.86 -28.76
N ASN A 144 -10.97 -2.40 -29.74
CA ASN A 144 -11.65 -3.70 -29.66
C ASN A 144 -11.72 -4.28 -31.06
N THR A 145 -10.83 -5.23 -31.35
CA THR A 145 -10.64 -5.87 -32.65
C THR A 145 -10.65 -7.38 -32.49
N GLU A 146 -10.64 -8.12 -33.58
CA GLU A 146 -10.51 -9.57 -33.55
C GLU A 146 -9.13 -10.06 -33.07
N TYR A 147 -8.11 -9.18 -33.10
CA TYR A 147 -6.72 -9.49 -32.69
C TYR A 147 -6.38 -9.01 -31.30
N GLY A 148 -7.26 -8.23 -30.66
CA GLY A 148 -6.99 -7.74 -29.32
C GLY A 148 -7.87 -6.58 -28.89
N ASP A 149 -7.83 -6.31 -27.59
CA ASP A 149 -8.48 -5.14 -27.03
C ASP A 149 -7.52 -4.34 -26.16
N MET A 150 -7.86 -3.06 -25.96
CA MET A 150 -7.12 -2.16 -25.09
C MET A 150 -8.08 -1.21 -24.38
N SER A 151 -7.93 -1.11 -23.09
CA SER A 151 -8.57 -0.08 -22.27
C SER A 151 -7.50 0.74 -21.55
N VAL A 152 -7.80 2.02 -21.30
CA VAL A 152 -6.97 2.93 -20.50
C VAL A 152 -7.76 3.40 -19.30
N SER A 153 -7.13 3.35 -18.12
CA SER A 153 -7.69 3.93 -16.90
C SER A 153 -6.67 4.79 -16.18
N ILE A 154 -7.16 5.74 -15.40
CA ILE A 154 -6.34 6.69 -14.65
C ILE A 154 -6.71 6.59 -13.18
N TYR A 155 -5.68 6.60 -12.33
CA TYR A 155 -5.81 6.70 -10.90
C TYR A 155 -4.94 7.84 -10.39
N THR A 156 -5.50 8.70 -9.56
CA THR A 156 -4.75 9.76 -8.87
C THR A 156 -5.50 10.23 -7.64
N TYR A 157 -4.81 10.94 -6.76
CA TYR A 157 -5.48 11.64 -5.65
C TYR A 157 -4.77 12.93 -5.30
N ALA A 158 -5.57 13.91 -4.85
CA ALA A 158 -5.08 15.12 -4.19
C ALA A 158 -5.28 14.97 -2.68
N ARG A 159 -4.23 15.18 -1.88
CA ARG A 159 -4.23 15.04 -0.43
C ARG A 159 -3.81 16.34 0.24
N TYR A 160 -4.60 16.83 1.18
CA TYR A 160 -4.13 17.69 2.25
C TYR A 160 -3.63 16.83 3.40
N LEU A 161 -2.39 17.04 3.82
CA LEU A 161 -1.75 16.33 4.92
C LEU A 161 -1.39 17.34 6.03
N ASN A 162 -1.68 16.98 7.28
CA ASN A 162 -1.28 17.74 8.46
C ASN A 162 -0.67 16.80 9.51
N GLN A 163 0.62 16.92 9.73
CA GLN A 163 1.42 16.17 10.71
C GLN A 163 1.92 17.01 11.88
N LEU A 164 1.50 18.27 12.01
CA LEU A 164 1.96 19.18 13.08
C LEU A 164 1.58 18.71 14.49
N GLY A 165 0.76 17.68 14.63
CA GLY A 165 0.45 17.03 15.90
C GLY A 165 1.42 15.94 16.32
N LEU A 166 2.51 15.71 15.56
CA LEU A 166 3.56 14.76 15.92
C LEU A 166 4.59 15.37 16.84
N ALA A 167 5.31 14.53 17.59
CA ALA A 167 6.49 14.96 18.34
C ALA A 167 7.66 15.20 17.36
N SER A 168 8.41 16.28 17.54
CA SER A 168 9.49 16.70 16.63
C SER A 168 10.72 15.78 16.63
N ASN A 169 10.84 14.90 17.64
CA ASN A 169 11.92 13.93 17.71
C ASN A 169 11.47 12.62 18.36
N TYR A 170 12.26 11.58 18.17
CA TYR A 170 12.12 10.29 18.84
C TYR A 170 13.49 9.71 19.18
N THR A 171 13.51 8.83 20.16
CA THR A 171 14.72 8.08 20.53
C THR A 171 14.55 6.64 20.03
N ASP A 172 15.52 6.16 19.23
CA ASP A 172 15.57 4.78 18.76
C ASP A 172 15.97 3.82 19.91
N SER A 173 15.97 2.53 19.63
CA SER A 173 16.27 1.49 20.65
C SER A 173 17.75 1.45 21.07
N PHE A 174 18.61 2.18 20.36
CA PHE A 174 20.04 2.32 20.65
C PHE A 174 20.37 3.61 21.40
N GLY A 175 19.37 4.42 21.77
CA GLY A 175 19.53 5.67 22.51
C GLY A 175 19.80 6.89 21.63
N ASN A 176 19.80 6.76 20.31
CA ASN A 176 20.03 7.89 19.41
C ASN A 176 18.75 8.73 19.27
N VAL A 177 18.87 10.04 19.47
CA VAL A 177 17.79 11.00 19.23
C VAL A 177 17.79 11.37 17.76
N LYS A 178 16.64 11.19 17.11
CA LYS A 178 16.40 11.49 15.69
C LYS A 178 15.24 12.45 15.52
N SER A 179 15.33 13.35 14.54
CA SER A 179 14.25 14.25 14.20
C SER A 179 13.13 13.54 13.44
N VAL A 180 11.88 13.91 13.73
CA VAL A 180 10.72 13.52 12.94
C VAL A 180 10.47 14.60 11.89
N GLN A 181 10.40 14.23 10.63
CA GLN A 181 10.08 15.16 9.55
C GLN A 181 8.57 15.34 9.47
N GLU A 182 8.07 16.39 10.09
CA GLU A 182 6.66 16.77 10.05
C GLU A 182 6.35 17.53 8.76
N ARG A 183 5.16 17.32 8.21
CA ARG A 183 4.70 18.00 6.99
C ARG A 183 3.30 18.56 7.18
N GLN A 184 3.08 19.72 6.57
CA GLN A 184 1.75 20.28 6.33
C GLN A 184 1.72 20.80 4.90
N ASP A 185 1.12 20.05 4.01
CA ASP A 185 1.17 20.35 2.59
C ASP A 185 -0.07 19.83 1.82
N PHE A 186 -0.21 20.30 0.58
CA PHE A 186 -1.08 19.70 -0.43
C PHE A 186 -0.24 18.88 -1.40
N GLN A 187 -0.69 17.68 -1.70
CA GLN A 187 0.01 16.72 -2.53
C GLN A 187 -0.88 16.27 -3.68
N LEU A 188 -0.35 16.24 -4.89
CA LEU A 188 -0.91 15.43 -5.98
C LEU A 188 -0.06 14.16 -6.07
N GLN A 189 -0.67 13.02 -5.79
CA GLN A 189 0.06 11.77 -5.64
C GLN A 189 -0.43 10.70 -6.60
N LYS A 190 0.49 9.79 -6.92
CA LYS A 190 0.23 8.55 -7.65
C LYS A 190 -0.61 8.74 -8.91
N VAL A 191 -0.20 9.70 -9.76
CA VAL A 191 -0.78 9.76 -11.11
C VAL A 191 -0.39 8.48 -11.83
N GLN A 192 -1.35 7.57 -11.95
CA GLN A 192 -1.16 6.25 -12.56
C GLN A 192 -1.98 6.16 -13.84
N ILE A 193 -1.32 5.80 -14.93
CA ILE A 193 -1.97 5.50 -16.22
C ILE A 193 -1.79 4.02 -16.47
N LYS A 194 -2.89 3.31 -16.71
CA LYS A 194 -2.92 1.85 -16.89
C LYS A 194 -3.46 1.52 -18.26
N PHE A 195 -2.80 0.61 -18.93
CA PHE A 195 -3.24 -0.02 -20.17
C PHE A 195 -3.45 -1.51 -19.92
N LEU A 196 -4.60 -2.01 -20.27
CA LEU A 196 -4.98 -3.39 -20.02
C LEU A 196 -5.81 -3.94 -21.17
N GLY A 197 -5.68 -5.24 -21.39
CA GLY A 197 -6.37 -5.92 -22.47
C GLY A 197 -5.82 -7.31 -22.75
N TRP A 198 -6.10 -7.77 -23.96
CA TRP A 198 -5.59 -9.04 -24.48
C TRP A 198 -5.08 -8.84 -25.91
N VAL A 199 -4.25 -9.77 -26.40
CA VAL A 199 -3.67 -9.75 -27.74
C VAL A 199 -3.62 -11.17 -28.31
N LEU A 200 -4.02 -11.34 -29.57
CA LEU A 200 -4.09 -12.59 -30.34
C LEU A 200 -5.11 -13.62 -29.81
N ASP A 201 -5.10 -13.91 -28.54
CA ASP A 201 -6.01 -14.84 -27.85
C ASP A 201 -6.52 -14.12 -26.57
N PRO A 202 -7.84 -14.07 -26.29
CA PRO A 202 -8.39 -13.51 -25.05
C PRO A 202 -7.80 -14.11 -23.77
N LYS A 203 -7.15 -15.26 -23.85
CA LYS A 203 -6.41 -15.89 -22.75
C LYS A 203 -5.03 -15.27 -22.52
N LEU A 204 -4.45 -14.58 -23.53
CA LEU A 204 -3.18 -13.88 -23.44
C LEU A 204 -3.44 -12.42 -23.07
N ARG A 205 -3.35 -12.10 -21.80
CA ARG A 205 -3.66 -10.78 -21.25
C ARG A 205 -2.42 -10.03 -20.85
N TYR A 206 -2.49 -8.71 -20.96
CA TYR A 206 -1.45 -7.80 -20.49
C TYR A 206 -2.04 -6.73 -19.58
N PHE A 207 -1.19 -6.23 -18.67
CA PHE A 207 -1.47 -5.10 -17.80
C PHE A 207 -0.18 -4.29 -17.66
N LEU A 208 -0.15 -3.11 -18.25
CA LEU A 208 0.99 -2.20 -18.25
C LEU A 208 0.58 -0.90 -17.58
N TYR A 209 1.43 -0.35 -16.75
CA TYR A 209 1.14 0.93 -16.12
C TYR A 209 2.39 1.73 -15.84
N THR A 210 2.21 3.04 -15.83
CA THR A 210 3.15 4.02 -15.30
C THR A 210 2.53 4.74 -14.12
N TRP A 211 3.30 5.06 -13.10
CA TRP A 211 2.83 5.90 -12.01
C TRP A 211 3.95 6.74 -11.42
N THR A 212 3.56 7.89 -10.85
CA THR A 212 4.48 8.79 -10.16
C THR A 212 4.41 8.55 -8.65
N SER A 213 5.54 8.46 -7.98
CA SER A 213 5.57 8.27 -6.53
C SER A 213 5.55 9.59 -5.74
N ASN A 214 6.08 10.66 -6.30
CA ASN A 214 6.28 11.96 -5.64
C ASN A 214 5.95 13.11 -6.59
N ALA A 215 4.71 13.27 -6.98
CA ALA A 215 4.29 14.42 -7.78
C ALA A 215 3.87 15.55 -6.84
N THR A 216 4.80 16.17 -6.13
CA THR A 216 4.53 17.32 -5.28
C THR A 216 5.40 18.51 -5.62
N GLN A 217 4.78 19.67 -5.77
CA GLN A 217 5.39 21.00 -5.71
C GLN A 217 6.62 21.22 -6.61
N GLY A 218 6.60 20.67 -7.83
CA GLY A 218 7.67 20.89 -8.82
C GLY A 218 8.97 20.13 -8.55
N GLN A 219 8.99 19.23 -7.57
CA GLN A 219 10.11 18.30 -7.42
C GLN A 219 10.08 17.24 -8.54
N GLY A 220 11.25 16.76 -8.94
CA GLY A 220 11.37 15.71 -9.94
C GLY A 220 10.57 14.47 -9.52
N ALA A 221 9.50 14.16 -10.25
CA ALA A 221 8.68 12.98 -9.99
C ALA A 221 9.48 11.73 -10.37
N GLN A 222 9.50 10.74 -9.47
CA GLN A 222 9.98 9.42 -9.82
C GLN A 222 8.88 8.68 -10.58
N VAL A 223 9.18 8.25 -11.79
CA VAL A 223 8.25 7.50 -12.64
C VAL A 223 8.59 6.02 -12.55
N VAL A 224 7.63 5.23 -12.11
CA VAL A 224 7.72 3.78 -12.09
C VAL A 224 6.99 3.25 -13.32
N VAL A 225 7.68 2.42 -14.09
CA VAL A 225 7.09 1.66 -15.19
C VAL A 225 7.01 0.21 -14.75
N ALA A 226 5.82 -0.36 -14.78
CA ALA A 226 5.59 -1.74 -14.38
C ALA A 226 4.50 -2.38 -15.24
N GLY A 227 4.34 -3.68 -15.08
CA GLY A 227 3.30 -4.42 -15.76
C GLY A 227 3.67 -5.89 -15.90
N ASN A 228 2.75 -6.62 -16.46
CA ASN A 228 2.88 -8.06 -16.61
C ASN A 228 2.08 -8.57 -17.80
N VAL A 229 2.44 -9.78 -18.23
CA VAL A 229 1.75 -10.54 -19.25
C VAL A 229 1.45 -11.92 -18.70
N GLY A 230 0.25 -12.44 -18.95
CA GLY A 230 -0.16 -13.74 -18.44
C GLY A 230 -1.04 -14.50 -19.41
N TYR A 231 -0.93 -15.81 -19.39
CA TYR A 231 -1.77 -16.71 -20.16
C TYR A 231 -2.63 -17.57 -19.24
N THR A 232 -3.95 -17.51 -19.44
CA THR A 232 -4.92 -18.28 -18.67
C THR A 232 -5.27 -19.58 -19.43
N PHE A 233 -4.75 -20.71 -18.97
CA PHE A 233 -5.05 -22.01 -19.55
C PHE A 233 -6.50 -22.44 -19.27
N ASN A 234 -6.91 -22.27 -18.01
CA ASN A 234 -8.25 -22.57 -17.51
C ASN A 234 -8.47 -21.88 -16.16
N SER A 235 -9.61 -22.10 -15.50
CA SER A 235 -9.93 -21.52 -14.18
C SER A 235 -8.97 -21.94 -13.05
N HIS A 236 -8.23 -23.02 -13.23
CA HIS A 236 -7.31 -23.56 -12.22
C HIS A 236 -5.86 -23.09 -12.42
N LEU A 237 -5.52 -22.57 -13.60
CA LEU A 237 -4.14 -22.23 -13.93
C LEU A 237 -4.05 -21.01 -14.84
N THR A 238 -3.44 -19.97 -14.35
CA THR A 238 -2.88 -18.85 -15.10
C THR A 238 -1.39 -18.76 -14.78
N LEU A 239 -0.55 -18.68 -15.81
CA LEU A 239 0.87 -18.40 -15.71
C LEU A 239 1.11 -16.96 -16.14
N ALA A 240 1.85 -16.20 -15.35
CA ALA A 240 2.17 -14.81 -15.69
C ALA A 240 3.60 -14.45 -15.28
N ALA A 241 4.13 -13.41 -15.92
CA ALA A 241 5.47 -12.88 -15.67
C ALA A 241 5.48 -11.35 -15.80
N GLY A 242 6.39 -10.70 -15.10
CA GLY A 242 6.55 -9.25 -15.10
C GLY A 242 6.73 -8.69 -13.69
N ILE A 243 6.15 -7.51 -13.44
CA ILE A 243 6.21 -6.83 -12.14
C ILE A 243 4.80 -6.81 -11.54
N THR A 244 4.68 -7.31 -10.31
CA THR A 244 3.44 -7.27 -9.53
C THR A 244 3.75 -7.29 -8.03
N SER A 245 2.75 -7.09 -7.17
CA SER A 245 2.90 -7.25 -5.74
C SER A 245 3.04 -8.72 -5.35
N LEU A 246 3.91 -8.99 -4.38
CA LEU A 246 4.04 -10.29 -3.75
C LEU A 246 2.76 -10.60 -2.96
N PRO A 247 2.17 -11.81 -3.07
CA PRO A 247 0.94 -12.18 -2.37
C PRO A 247 1.18 -12.51 -0.89
N GLY A 248 1.96 -11.67 -0.19
CA GLY A 248 2.44 -11.92 1.18
C GLY A 248 1.47 -11.51 2.27
N VAL A 249 0.53 -10.62 1.99
CA VAL A 249 -0.47 -10.10 2.95
C VAL A 249 -1.77 -9.76 2.24
N ARG A 250 -2.84 -9.59 3.03
CA ARG A 250 -4.18 -9.26 2.51
C ARG A 250 -4.22 -7.97 1.68
N SER A 251 -3.50 -6.94 2.11
CA SER A 251 -3.51 -5.63 1.44
C SER A 251 -2.84 -5.63 0.07
N THR A 252 -2.02 -6.62 -0.24
CA THR A 252 -1.35 -6.78 -1.53
C THR A 252 -2.16 -7.60 -2.55
N GLU A 253 -3.27 -8.21 -2.13
CA GLU A 253 -4.20 -8.86 -3.05
C GLU A 253 -5.08 -7.86 -3.79
N GLY A 254 -5.34 -6.69 -3.19
CA GLY A 254 -6.12 -5.62 -3.78
C GLY A 254 -5.22 -4.48 -4.23
N ASN A 255 -5.68 -3.75 -5.24
CA ASN A 255 -5.09 -2.50 -5.64
C ASN A 255 -5.91 -1.33 -5.10
N PHE A 256 -5.38 -0.09 -5.21
CA PHE A 256 -6.19 1.10 -5.09
C PHE A 256 -7.42 0.98 -5.99
N PRO A 257 -8.54 1.43 -5.59
CA PRO A 257 -9.05 2.11 -4.41
C PRO A 257 -9.73 1.17 -3.39
N PHE A 258 -9.26 -0.03 -3.17
CA PHE A 258 -9.95 -1.03 -2.35
C PHE A 258 -9.67 -0.97 -0.85
N TRP A 259 -8.73 -0.12 -0.41
CA TRP A 259 -8.46 0.11 1.00
C TRP A 259 -9.45 1.10 1.60
N LEU A 260 -9.69 1.00 2.93
CA LEU A 260 -10.59 1.92 3.62
C LEU A 260 -10.06 3.36 3.60
N SER A 261 -8.78 3.54 3.88
CA SER A 261 -8.09 4.81 3.69
C SER A 261 -7.54 4.93 2.26
N VAL A 262 -7.39 6.15 1.76
CA VAL A 262 -6.78 6.38 0.44
C VAL A 262 -5.27 6.29 0.56
N ASP A 263 -4.69 5.29 -0.11
CA ASP A 263 -3.25 5.06 -0.20
C ASP A 263 -2.55 5.05 1.17
N SER A 264 -3.21 4.46 2.16
CA SER A 264 -2.70 4.35 3.52
C SER A 264 -3.14 3.05 4.16
N ARG A 265 -2.18 2.24 4.56
CA ARG A 265 -2.35 1.01 5.34
C ARG A 265 -2.05 1.28 6.80
N HIS A 266 -2.34 0.34 7.68
CA HIS A 266 -1.87 0.36 9.06
C HIS A 266 -0.34 0.22 9.14
N ILE A 267 0.27 0.74 10.21
CA ILE A 267 1.74 0.66 10.36
C ILE A 267 2.24 -0.77 10.47
N ALA A 268 1.44 -1.71 11.02
CA ALA A 268 1.82 -3.12 11.07
C ALA A 268 1.84 -3.73 9.66
N ASP A 269 0.83 -3.47 8.85
CA ASP A 269 0.80 -3.93 7.45
C ASP A 269 2.02 -3.38 6.69
N GLU A 270 2.28 -2.06 6.76
CA GLU A 270 3.45 -1.46 6.10
C GLU A 270 4.80 -2.00 6.58
N PHE A 271 4.89 -2.44 7.84
CA PHE A 271 6.12 -2.97 8.41
C PHE A 271 6.36 -4.44 8.03
N PHE A 272 5.30 -5.24 7.96
CA PHE A 272 5.42 -6.68 7.70
C PHE A 272 5.35 -7.02 6.20
N ARG A 273 4.59 -6.26 5.41
CA ARG A 273 4.33 -6.63 4.02
C ARG A 273 5.59 -6.65 3.15
N PRO A 274 5.70 -7.59 2.20
CA PRO A 274 6.55 -7.43 1.03
C PRO A 274 5.95 -6.39 0.07
N SER A 275 6.68 -6.02 -0.99
CA SER A 275 6.26 -4.99 -1.94
C SER A 275 6.13 -5.57 -3.37
N TYR A 276 6.30 -4.69 -4.36
CA TYR A 276 6.28 -5.03 -5.78
C TYR A 276 7.63 -5.54 -6.23
N THR A 277 7.66 -6.66 -6.93
CA THR A 277 8.90 -7.22 -7.50
C THR A 277 8.68 -7.80 -8.89
N SER A 278 9.77 -7.95 -9.63
CA SER A 278 9.78 -8.69 -10.88
C SER A 278 9.84 -10.19 -10.63
N GLY A 279 9.13 -10.96 -11.43
CA GLY A 279 9.12 -12.41 -11.26
C GLY A 279 8.15 -13.15 -12.17
N VAL A 280 7.94 -14.41 -11.84
CA VAL A 280 6.97 -15.29 -12.47
C VAL A 280 6.02 -15.86 -11.43
N TRP A 281 4.75 -16.03 -11.77
CA TRP A 281 3.78 -16.59 -10.85
C TRP A 281 2.72 -17.44 -11.53
N VAL A 282 2.18 -18.33 -10.74
CA VAL A 282 1.01 -19.11 -11.07
C VAL A 282 -0.12 -18.74 -10.11
N LYS A 283 -1.35 -18.70 -10.63
CA LYS A 283 -2.56 -18.49 -9.84
C LYS A 283 -3.74 -19.21 -10.44
N GLY A 284 -4.75 -19.46 -9.62
CA GLY A 284 -5.98 -20.10 -10.06
C GLY A 284 -6.88 -20.50 -8.90
N ASN A 285 -7.96 -21.18 -9.22
CA ASN A 285 -8.92 -21.70 -8.26
C ASN A 285 -8.64 -23.18 -8.00
N VAL A 286 -8.40 -23.59 -6.76
CA VAL A 286 -8.39 -25.01 -6.37
C VAL A 286 -9.83 -25.56 -6.44
N THR A 287 -10.77 -24.79 -5.93
CA THR A 287 -12.22 -25.01 -6.02
C THR A 287 -12.92 -23.67 -6.29
N LYS A 288 -14.24 -23.67 -6.50
CA LYS A 288 -15.03 -22.43 -6.63
C LYS A 288 -14.89 -21.46 -5.43
N ARG A 289 -14.37 -21.94 -4.28
CA ARG A 289 -14.27 -21.17 -3.03
C ARG A 289 -12.85 -21.03 -2.50
N ILE A 290 -11.89 -21.72 -3.11
CA ILE A 290 -10.48 -21.71 -2.69
C ILE A 290 -9.64 -21.30 -3.89
N ARG A 291 -8.90 -20.21 -3.73
CA ARG A 291 -7.94 -19.72 -4.73
C ARG A 291 -6.53 -19.72 -4.17
N TYR A 292 -5.56 -19.80 -5.06
CA TYR A 292 -4.16 -19.77 -4.72
C TYR A 292 -3.38 -18.83 -5.64
N GLN A 293 -2.25 -18.35 -5.14
CA GLN A 293 -1.22 -17.68 -5.91
C GLN A 293 0.14 -18.08 -5.36
N VAL A 294 1.12 -18.36 -6.23
CA VAL A 294 2.51 -18.63 -5.87
C VAL A 294 3.40 -17.85 -6.81
N MET A 295 4.34 -17.10 -6.27
CA MET A 295 5.25 -16.23 -7.02
C MET A 295 6.69 -16.49 -6.65
N LEU A 296 7.55 -16.58 -7.66
CA LEU A 296 9.00 -16.52 -7.55
C LEU A 296 9.47 -15.16 -8.08
N GLY A 297 10.13 -14.39 -7.25
CA GLY A 297 10.53 -13.02 -7.55
C GLY A 297 11.98 -12.71 -7.20
N ASN A 298 12.41 -11.53 -7.63
CA ASN A 298 13.72 -10.96 -7.34
C ASN A 298 13.60 -9.96 -6.19
N ASN A 299 14.06 -10.33 -5.00
CA ASN A 299 13.95 -9.55 -3.77
C ASN A 299 12.50 -9.23 -3.33
N MET A 300 12.31 -8.75 -2.13
CA MET A 300 11.00 -8.32 -1.65
C MET A 300 10.47 -7.06 -2.33
N SER A 301 11.35 -6.25 -2.90
CA SER A 301 10.99 -5.05 -3.65
C SER A 301 12.02 -4.73 -4.71
N THR A 302 11.54 -4.44 -5.92
CA THR A 302 12.37 -3.87 -7.00
C THR A 302 12.13 -2.37 -7.18
N LEU A 303 11.19 -1.78 -6.45
CA LEU A 303 10.88 -0.36 -6.54
C LEU A 303 12.05 0.48 -6.00
N GLY A 304 12.57 1.38 -6.83
CA GLY A 304 13.70 2.24 -6.47
C GLY A 304 15.05 1.53 -6.36
N VAL A 305 15.13 0.29 -6.83
CA VAL A 305 16.39 -0.47 -6.91
C VAL A 305 16.85 -0.52 -8.35
N SER A 306 18.10 -0.13 -8.60
CA SER A 306 18.70 -0.25 -9.94
C SER A 306 18.79 -1.74 -10.32
N ALA A 307 18.53 -2.05 -11.59
CA ALA A 307 18.62 -3.42 -12.09
C ALA A 307 20.00 -4.06 -11.89
N SER A 308 21.07 -3.27 -11.87
CA SER A 308 22.44 -3.73 -11.61
C SER A 308 22.70 -4.11 -10.14
N ARG A 309 21.78 -3.76 -9.24
CA ARG A 309 21.87 -4.04 -7.80
C ARG A 309 20.91 -5.15 -7.35
N LEU A 310 20.03 -5.61 -8.24
CA LEU A 310 19.19 -6.76 -7.96
C LEU A 310 20.03 -8.04 -7.92
N ASP A 311 19.64 -8.96 -7.06
CA ASP A 311 20.24 -10.29 -7.04
C ASP A 311 19.96 -11.01 -8.36
N ASN A 312 20.99 -11.70 -8.86
CA ASN A 312 20.91 -12.47 -10.10
C ASN A 312 20.16 -13.80 -9.94
N LYS A 313 19.33 -13.93 -8.90
CA LYS A 313 18.59 -15.15 -8.55
C LYS A 313 17.15 -14.82 -8.20
N PHE A 314 16.25 -15.76 -8.47
CA PHE A 314 14.93 -15.74 -7.88
C PHE A 314 15.06 -16.12 -6.39
N ASN A 315 15.33 -15.13 -5.55
CA ASN A 315 15.63 -15.29 -4.13
C ASN A 315 14.38 -15.13 -3.24
N THR A 316 13.23 -14.83 -3.83
CA THR A 316 11.97 -14.59 -3.12
C THR A 316 10.92 -15.58 -3.57
N LEU A 317 10.34 -16.29 -2.60
CA LEU A 317 9.15 -17.11 -2.76
C LEU A 317 8.02 -16.48 -1.93
N SER A 318 6.88 -16.21 -2.56
CA SER A 318 5.68 -15.76 -1.86
C SER A 318 4.46 -16.54 -2.33
N SER A 319 3.55 -16.82 -1.41
CA SER A 319 2.34 -17.60 -1.70
C SER A 319 1.15 -17.13 -0.87
N ALA A 320 -0.04 -17.32 -1.42
CA ALA A 320 -1.32 -17.08 -0.78
C ALA A 320 -2.28 -18.23 -1.05
N LEU A 321 -3.05 -18.61 -0.05
CA LEU A 321 -4.20 -19.49 -0.16
C LEU A 321 -5.39 -18.82 0.51
N VAL A 322 -6.46 -18.59 -0.25
CA VAL A 322 -7.64 -17.87 0.23
C VAL A 322 -8.88 -18.72 0.08
N TRP A 323 -9.65 -18.82 1.16
CA TRP A 323 -10.90 -19.54 1.23
C TRP A 323 -12.07 -18.59 1.54
N ALA A 324 -13.09 -18.59 0.70
CA ALA A 324 -14.34 -17.84 0.86
C ALA A 324 -15.53 -18.83 1.06
N PRO A 325 -15.74 -19.36 2.28
CA PRO A 325 -16.65 -20.48 2.54
C PRO A 325 -18.10 -20.19 2.23
N THR A 326 -18.55 -18.95 2.43
CA THR A 326 -19.97 -18.58 2.36
C THR A 326 -20.38 -17.97 1.01
N GLY A 327 -19.45 -17.73 0.10
CA GLY A 327 -19.71 -17.13 -1.19
C GLY A 327 -18.59 -16.19 -1.62
N GLU A 328 -18.83 -15.42 -2.67
CA GLU A 328 -17.88 -14.43 -3.15
C GLU A 328 -17.73 -13.29 -2.13
N TYR A 329 -16.53 -13.12 -1.61
CA TYR A 329 -16.22 -12.09 -0.60
C TYR A 329 -16.01 -10.71 -1.22
N GLY A 330 -15.72 -10.66 -2.51
CA GLY A 330 -15.30 -9.47 -3.21
C GLY A 330 -13.88 -9.04 -2.84
N GLN A 331 -13.37 -8.10 -3.60
CA GLN A 331 -12.05 -7.53 -3.36
C GLN A 331 -12.13 -6.34 -2.41
N GLY A 332 -10.98 -6.03 -1.82
CA GLY A 332 -10.84 -4.86 -0.97
C GLY A 332 -11.48 -5.00 0.39
N PHE A 333 -11.25 -3.97 1.16
CA PHE A 333 -11.73 -3.83 2.51
C PHE A 333 -13.07 -3.09 2.54
N GLY A 334 -13.88 -3.39 3.56
CA GLY A 334 -15.21 -2.83 3.68
C GLY A 334 -16.26 -3.51 2.79
N ASP A 335 -17.51 -3.23 3.05
CA ASP A 335 -18.66 -3.79 2.33
C ASP A 335 -19.39 -2.71 1.51
N PHE A 336 -18.71 -2.18 0.49
CA PHE A 336 -19.30 -1.21 -0.43
C PHE A 336 -20.42 -1.85 -1.28
N ASP A 337 -20.30 -3.14 -1.60
CA ASP A 337 -21.21 -3.85 -2.49
C ASP A 337 -22.52 -4.25 -1.80
N ASP A 338 -22.61 -4.05 -0.47
CA ASP A 338 -23.79 -4.27 0.35
C ASP A 338 -24.28 -5.74 0.32
N HIS A 339 -23.39 -6.68 0.66
CA HIS A 339 -23.69 -8.12 0.67
C HIS A 339 -24.94 -8.43 1.49
N GLN A 340 -25.97 -8.99 0.87
CA GLN A 340 -27.25 -9.26 1.54
C GLN A 340 -27.21 -10.52 2.41
N THR A 341 -26.24 -11.39 2.21
CA THR A 341 -25.95 -12.58 3.03
C THR A 341 -24.60 -12.41 3.71
N LEU A 342 -24.40 -13.06 4.85
CA LEU A 342 -23.12 -13.06 5.53
C LEU A 342 -22.05 -13.70 4.63
N THR A 343 -21.04 -12.94 4.29
CA THR A 343 -19.91 -13.39 3.50
C THR A 343 -18.66 -13.39 4.36
N SER A 344 -17.88 -14.44 4.25
CA SER A 344 -16.66 -14.64 5.04
C SER A 344 -15.49 -15.04 4.17
N ARG A 345 -14.31 -14.70 4.65
CA ARG A 345 -13.03 -15.01 4.05
C ARG A 345 -12.04 -15.44 5.12
N LEU A 346 -11.12 -16.35 4.74
CA LEU A 346 -9.91 -16.69 5.46
C LEU A 346 -8.76 -16.77 4.46
N GLY A 347 -7.62 -16.18 4.80
CA GLY A 347 -6.40 -16.22 3.99
C GLY A 347 -5.22 -16.69 4.82
N VAL A 348 -4.28 -17.36 4.16
CA VAL A 348 -2.97 -17.71 4.71
C VAL A 348 -1.93 -17.33 3.68
N HIS A 349 -0.91 -16.59 4.12
CA HIS A 349 0.14 -16.08 3.27
C HIS A 349 1.50 -16.47 3.82
N PHE A 350 2.45 -16.65 2.93
CA PHE A 350 3.83 -16.95 3.28
C PHE A 350 4.77 -16.23 2.34
N THR A 351 5.83 -15.66 2.88
CA THR A 351 6.93 -15.08 2.10
C THR A 351 8.27 -15.45 2.71
N ARG A 352 9.20 -15.87 1.87
CA ARG A 352 10.62 -16.03 2.18
C ARG A 352 11.45 -15.29 1.15
N SER A 353 12.43 -14.51 1.62
CA SER A 353 13.38 -13.82 0.76
C SER A 353 14.77 -13.81 1.39
N ASP A 354 15.79 -14.01 0.58
CA ASP A 354 17.19 -13.83 0.99
C ASP A 354 17.64 -12.45 0.47
N GLU A 355 17.71 -11.47 1.36
CA GLU A 355 17.96 -10.05 1.04
C GLU A 355 19.40 -9.66 1.35
N ASN A 356 19.98 -8.81 0.53
CA ASN A 356 21.28 -8.21 0.77
C ASN A 356 21.19 -6.68 0.91
N LYS A 357 22.25 -6.09 1.47
CA LYS A 357 22.36 -4.65 1.67
C LYS A 357 22.24 -3.86 0.36
N GLU A 358 22.81 -4.39 -0.73
CA GLU A 358 22.91 -3.68 -2.01
C GLU A 358 21.58 -3.66 -2.75
N SER A 359 20.72 -4.66 -2.55
CA SER A 359 19.39 -4.72 -3.16
C SER A 359 18.34 -3.92 -2.40
N GLN A 360 18.69 -3.26 -1.29
CA GLN A 360 17.76 -2.39 -0.58
C GLN A 360 17.55 -1.07 -1.32
N PRO A 361 16.34 -0.52 -1.29
CA PRO A 361 16.05 0.79 -1.87
C PRO A 361 16.89 1.89 -1.24
N ASN A 362 17.40 2.82 -2.06
CA ASN A 362 18.28 3.89 -1.60
C ASN A 362 17.54 5.09 -0.98
N SER A 363 16.23 5.18 -1.13
CA SER A 363 15.50 6.37 -0.67
C SER A 363 14.21 5.99 0.04
N ASP A 364 13.88 6.77 1.06
CA ASP A 364 12.60 6.72 1.77
C ASP A 364 11.43 7.29 0.95
N ASN A 365 11.70 7.72 -0.29
CA ASN A 365 10.70 8.35 -1.16
C ASN A 365 9.77 7.38 -1.87
N PHE A 366 10.13 6.09 -1.91
CA PHE A 366 9.30 5.05 -2.50
C PHE A 366 8.47 4.33 -1.46
N GLU A 367 7.37 3.79 -1.88
CA GLU A 367 6.60 2.79 -1.14
C GLU A 367 7.35 1.46 -1.13
N ASN A 368 8.35 1.37 -0.26
CA ASN A 368 9.36 0.33 -0.29
C ASN A 368 9.42 -0.46 0.99
N THR A 369 9.55 -1.75 0.81
CA THR A 369 9.88 -2.66 1.89
C THR A 369 11.38 -2.67 2.11
N GLN A 370 11.82 -2.13 3.23
CA GLN A 370 13.19 -2.25 3.74
C GLN A 370 13.20 -3.17 4.95
N LEU A 371 14.30 -3.91 5.15
CA LEU A 371 14.49 -4.70 6.35
C LEU A 371 14.81 -3.79 7.55
N ARG A 372 13.80 -3.54 8.38
CA ARG A 372 13.88 -2.66 9.55
C ARG A 372 13.63 -3.43 10.84
N LEU A 373 14.25 -2.94 11.90
CA LEU A 373 13.87 -3.26 13.28
C LEU A 373 12.50 -2.62 13.61
N SER A 374 11.87 -3.08 14.68
CA SER A 374 10.55 -2.58 15.08
C SER A 374 10.54 -1.13 15.59
N ASP A 375 11.71 -0.50 15.79
CA ASP A 375 11.86 0.95 16.01
C ASP A 375 12.08 1.76 14.72
N GLY A 376 12.12 1.07 13.56
CA GLY A 376 12.32 1.68 12.25
C GLY A 376 13.77 1.76 11.76
N THR A 377 14.74 1.33 12.56
CA THR A 377 16.16 1.32 12.16
C THR A 377 16.40 0.24 11.11
N VAL A 378 17.10 0.57 10.01
CA VAL A 378 17.45 -0.39 8.95
C VAL A 378 18.52 -1.34 9.46
N ILE A 379 18.33 -2.66 9.29
CA ILE A 379 19.25 -3.67 9.84
C ILE A 379 20.65 -3.63 9.22
N PHE A 380 20.80 -3.09 8.02
CA PHE A 380 22.07 -2.95 7.29
C PHE A 380 22.86 -1.69 7.67
N THR A 381 22.41 -0.96 8.70
CA THR A 381 23.13 0.21 9.23
C THR A 381 24.48 -0.23 9.78
N PRO A 382 25.61 0.41 9.39
CA PRO A 382 26.92 0.11 9.96
C PRO A 382 26.91 0.28 11.49
N ASP A 383 27.67 -0.57 12.16
CA ASP A 383 27.88 -0.54 13.62
C ASP A 383 26.60 -0.65 14.47
N LEU A 384 25.52 -1.13 13.88
CA LEU A 384 24.20 -1.12 14.52
C LEU A 384 24.18 -1.89 15.85
N PHE A 385 24.72 -3.11 15.86
CA PHE A 385 24.70 -3.99 17.04
C PHE A 385 26.01 -4.00 17.80
N ALA A 386 27.13 -3.78 17.12
CA ALA A 386 28.46 -3.73 17.71
C ALA A 386 29.39 -2.90 16.82
N PRO A 387 30.36 -2.15 17.39
CA PRO A 387 31.35 -1.42 16.64
C PRO A 387 32.13 -2.32 15.67
N GLY A 388 32.32 -1.90 14.44
CA GLY A 388 33.01 -2.63 13.37
C GLY A 388 32.19 -3.77 12.73
N VAL A 389 30.92 -3.94 13.11
CA VAL A 389 30.05 -4.99 12.57
C VAL A 389 28.96 -4.40 11.69
N THR A 390 28.94 -4.78 10.43
CA THR A 390 27.88 -4.41 9.47
C THR A 390 27.26 -5.68 8.90
N ILE A 391 25.94 -5.81 9.04
CA ILE A 391 25.19 -6.89 8.38
C ILE A 391 25.11 -6.58 6.88
N THR A 392 25.37 -7.57 6.04
CA THR A 392 25.30 -7.47 4.58
C THR A 392 24.16 -8.27 3.98
N ASP A 393 23.79 -9.37 4.61
CA ASP A 393 22.71 -10.26 4.15
C ASP A 393 21.85 -10.73 5.32
N ALA A 394 20.59 -10.99 5.02
CA ALA A 394 19.62 -11.55 5.96
C ALA A 394 18.56 -12.37 5.23
N THR A 395 18.12 -13.46 5.83
CA THR A 395 16.94 -14.20 5.37
C THR A 395 15.69 -13.67 6.07
N TYR A 396 14.76 -13.15 5.29
CA TYR A 396 13.42 -12.77 5.72
C TYR A 396 12.46 -13.96 5.57
N ARG A 397 11.64 -14.20 6.58
CA ARG A 397 10.51 -15.12 6.53
C ARG A 397 9.32 -14.48 7.20
N MET A 398 8.17 -14.60 6.57
CA MET A 398 6.91 -14.10 7.12
C MET A 398 5.81 -15.11 6.89
N MET A 399 4.95 -15.25 7.88
CA MET A 399 3.65 -15.89 7.77
C MET A 399 2.59 -14.89 8.17
N ASP A 400 1.46 -14.93 7.48
CA ASP A 400 0.31 -14.10 7.75
C ASP A 400 -0.98 -14.93 7.68
N ILE A 401 -1.93 -14.60 8.55
CA ILE A 401 -3.29 -15.16 8.53
C ILE A 401 -4.25 -13.98 8.57
N ASP A 402 -5.13 -13.90 7.57
CA ASP A 402 -6.20 -12.91 7.51
C ASP A 402 -7.59 -13.54 7.63
N GLY A 403 -8.54 -12.73 8.06
CA GLY A 403 -9.95 -13.11 8.09
C GLY A 403 -10.86 -11.90 7.98
N GLY A 404 -12.05 -12.12 7.44
CA GLY A 404 -13.02 -11.05 7.29
C GLY A 404 -14.45 -11.54 7.19
N LEU A 405 -15.36 -10.65 7.59
CA LEU A 405 -16.81 -10.83 7.52
C LEU A 405 -17.45 -9.59 6.89
N LYS A 406 -18.37 -9.78 5.95
CA LYS A 406 -19.16 -8.72 5.32
C LYS A 406 -20.65 -9.05 5.38
N TYR A 407 -21.45 -8.05 5.72
CA TYR A 407 -22.90 -8.21 5.78
C TYR A 407 -23.61 -6.85 5.78
N ARG A 408 -24.44 -6.60 4.80
CA ARG A 408 -25.32 -5.41 4.69
C ARG A 408 -24.59 -4.09 4.95
N GLY A 409 -23.46 -3.88 4.27
CA GLY A 409 -22.65 -2.69 4.38
C GLY A 409 -21.75 -2.64 5.62
N LEU A 410 -21.76 -3.67 6.47
CA LEU A 410 -20.82 -3.84 7.57
C LEU A 410 -19.70 -4.76 7.16
N ALA A 411 -18.47 -4.43 7.55
CA ALA A 411 -17.31 -5.30 7.41
C ALA A 411 -16.44 -5.24 8.66
N ILE A 412 -15.89 -6.39 9.03
CA ILE A 412 -14.85 -6.53 10.06
C ILE A 412 -13.78 -7.41 9.46
N GLU A 413 -12.54 -6.94 9.48
CA GLU A 413 -11.40 -7.62 8.86
C GLU A 413 -10.20 -7.50 9.77
N GLY A 414 -9.49 -8.59 9.94
CA GLY A 414 -8.29 -8.67 10.78
C GLY A 414 -7.22 -9.51 10.13
N GLU A 415 -5.99 -9.28 10.55
CA GLU A 415 -4.80 -9.91 10.02
C GLU A 415 -3.76 -10.03 11.14
N TYR A 416 -3.04 -11.14 11.18
CA TYR A 416 -1.99 -11.38 12.16
C TYR A 416 -0.72 -11.87 11.48
N TYR A 417 0.42 -11.23 11.81
CA TYR A 417 1.72 -11.38 11.18
C TYR A 417 2.73 -12.01 12.12
N TRP A 418 3.59 -12.88 11.58
CA TRP A 418 4.81 -13.39 12.22
C TRP A 418 5.97 -13.19 11.26
N ARG A 419 7.04 -12.56 11.73
CA ARG A 419 8.25 -12.29 10.95
C ARG A 419 9.49 -12.78 11.66
N TRP A 420 10.36 -13.44 10.92
CA TRP A 420 11.67 -13.88 11.36
C TRP A 420 12.73 -13.31 10.43
N LEU A 421 13.80 -12.74 11.01
CA LEU A 421 15.03 -12.37 10.31
C LEU A 421 16.17 -13.16 10.91
N ASN A 422 16.92 -13.89 10.10
CA ASN A 422 18.03 -14.73 10.54
C ASN A 422 19.06 -14.92 9.42
N ASN A 423 20.04 -15.82 9.62
CA ASN A 423 21.11 -16.11 8.66
C ASN A 423 21.88 -14.85 8.26
N PHE A 424 22.18 -14.00 9.24
CA PHE A 424 22.94 -12.77 9.00
C PHE A 424 24.34 -13.09 8.51
N LYS A 425 24.76 -12.45 7.42
CA LYS A 425 26.13 -12.38 6.99
C LYS A 425 26.69 -10.98 7.26
N PHE A 426 27.99 -10.87 7.33
CA PHE A 426 28.68 -9.67 7.76
C PHE A 426 29.71 -9.23 6.75
N LEU A 427 29.98 -7.94 6.65
CA LEU A 427 31.03 -7.38 5.81
C LEU A 427 32.41 -7.89 6.26
N THR A 428 32.60 -7.94 7.58
CA THR A 428 33.78 -8.54 8.22
C THR A 428 33.27 -9.49 9.31
N GLU A 429 33.83 -10.68 9.39
CA GLU A 429 33.43 -11.66 10.39
C GLU A 429 33.62 -11.11 11.81
N PRO A 430 32.55 -11.06 12.63
CA PRO A 430 32.63 -10.57 13.99
C PRO A 430 33.52 -11.43 14.86
N THR A 431 34.29 -10.83 15.77
CA THR A 431 34.98 -11.52 16.86
C THR A 431 33.97 -12.20 17.79
N GLN A 432 34.43 -13.12 18.64
CA GLN A 432 33.53 -13.80 19.58
C GLN A 432 32.77 -12.82 20.51
N LEU A 433 33.43 -11.76 20.94
CA LEU A 433 32.81 -10.74 21.80
C LEU A 433 31.73 -9.93 21.03
N GLN A 434 32.00 -9.56 19.79
CA GLN A 434 31.04 -8.87 18.93
C GLN A 434 29.84 -9.77 18.57
N ARG A 435 30.07 -11.08 18.35
CA ARG A 435 28.97 -12.04 18.09
C ARG A 435 27.99 -12.16 19.26
N GLN A 436 28.42 -11.95 20.51
CA GLN A 436 27.53 -11.94 21.68
C GLN A 436 26.57 -10.72 21.67
N GLN A 437 26.94 -9.63 21.00
CA GLN A 437 26.13 -8.43 20.91
C GLN A 437 25.15 -8.47 19.71
N VAL A 438 25.47 -9.25 18.69
CA VAL A 438 24.61 -9.38 17.49
C VAL A 438 23.57 -10.47 17.71
N PRO A 439 22.27 -10.19 17.56
CA PRO A 439 21.23 -11.20 17.68
C PRO A 439 21.41 -12.28 16.60
N GLN A 440 21.23 -13.56 16.97
CA GLN A 440 21.27 -14.67 16.03
C GLN A 440 20.03 -14.69 15.12
N SER A 441 18.92 -14.21 15.64
CA SER A 441 17.66 -14.07 14.93
C SER A 441 16.83 -12.96 15.56
N LEU A 442 15.99 -12.34 14.74
CA LEU A 442 14.98 -11.38 15.17
C LEU A 442 13.60 -11.99 14.94
N PHE A 443 12.73 -11.82 15.90
CA PHE A 443 11.33 -12.23 15.82
C PHE A 443 10.43 -11.07 16.17
N ASP A 444 9.56 -10.71 15.24
CA ASP A 444 8.51 -9.72 15.43
C ASP A 444 7.17 -10.34 15.07
N HIS A 445 6.13 -9.94 15.75
CA HIS A 445 4.77 -10.30 15.42
C HIS A 445 3.83 -9.12 15.64
N GLY A 446 2.68 -9.16 15.02
CA GLY A 446 1.73 -8.06 15.15
C GLY A 446 0.39 -8.38 14.56
N PHE A 447 -0.51 -7.41 14.65
CA PHE A 447 -1.84 -7.54 14.06
C PHE A 447 -2.34 -6.20 13.53
N GLN A 448 -3.31 -6.28 12.64
CA GLN A 448 -4.23 -5.20 12.34
C GLN A 448 -5.67 -5.68 12.48
N LEU A 449 -6.55 -4.76 12.84
CA LEU A 449 -7.99 -4.98 12.91
C LEU A 449 -8.70 -3.72 12.43
N GLN A 450 -9.67 -3.88 11.55
CA GLN A 450 -10.44 -2.78 11.03
C GLN A 450 -11.92 -3.15 10.89
N ALA A 451 -12.77 -2.16 11.06
CA ALA A 451 -14.20 -2.30 10.87
C ALA A 451 -14.75 -1.11 10.09
N SER A 452 -15.75 -1.35 9.27
CA SER A 452 -16.42 -0.29 8.52
C SER A 452 -17.93 -0.52 8.42
N ALA A 453 -18.65 0.57 8.22
CA ALA A 453 -20.10 0.55 7.99
C ALA A 453 -20.49 1.54 6.89
N MET A 454 -21.26 1.08 5.92
CA MET A 454 -21.96 1.97 4.99
C MET A 454 -23.14 2.61 5.72
N ILE A 455 -22.95 3.83 6.25
CA ILE A 455 -24.01 4.58 6.95
C ILE A 455 -25.13 4.96 5.96
N VAL A 456 -24.73 5.37 4.76
CA VAL A 456 -25.65 5.52 3.63
C VAL A 456 -25.14 4.59 2.53
N PRO A 457 -25.93 3.60 2.09
CA PRO A 457 -25.50 2.61 1.11
C PRO A 457 -24.87 3.25 -0.12
N LYS A 458 -23.67 2.78 -0.50
CA LYS A 458 -22.88 3.24 -1.64
C LYS A 458 -22.54 4.74 -1.65
N THR A 459 -22.79 5.46 -0.54
CA THR A 459 -22.58 6.92 -0.51
C THR A 459 -21.67 7.34 0.64
N MET A 460 -21.92 6.87 1.86
CA MET A 460 -21.15 7.29 3.02
C MET A 460 -20.73 6.07 3.85
N GLN A 461 -19.44 5.91 4.01
CA GLN A 461 -18.81 4.85 4.80
C GLN A 461 -18.03 5.48 5.96
N PHE A 462 -18.29 4.99 7.16
CA PHE A 462 -17.44 5.25 8.32
C PHE A 462 -16.55 4.03 8.56
N TYR A 463 -15.33 4.25 9.02
CA TYR A 463 -14.43 3.16 9.39
C TYR A 463 -13.54 3.52 10.57
N VAL A 464 -13.06 2.48 11.22
CA VAL A 464 -12.09 2.53 12.31
C VAL A 464 -11.10 1.39 12.14
N GLY A 465 -9.91 1.57 12.67
CA GLY A 465 -8.92 0.50 12.67
C GLY A 465 -7.80 0.77 13.67
N THR A 466 -7.07 -0.28 13.97
CA THR A 466 -5.88 -0.24 14.82
C THR A 466 -4.90 -1.31 14.39
N SER A 467 -3.63 -1.06 14.63
CA SER A 467 -2.60 -2.08 14.49
C SER A 467 -1.55 -1.98 15.57
N ARG A 468 -0.84 -3.07 15.81
CA ARG A 468 0.25 -3.14 16.77
C ARG A 468 1.32 -4.11 16.29
N ILE A 469 2.55 -3.71 16.50
CA ILE A 469 3.74 -4.54 16.33
C ILE A 469 4.31 -4.85 17.71
N ASN A 470 4.65 -6.10 17.97
CA ASN A 470 5.38 -6.54 19.14
C ASN A 470 6.74 -7.04 18.67
N GLY A 471 7.72 -6.18 18.69
CA GLY A 471 9.08 -6.49 18.26
C GLY A 471 10.08 -6.40 19.38
N GLN A 472 11.28 -6.91 19.12
CA GLN A 472 12.37 -6.90 20.09
C GLN A 472 12.93 -5.50 20.33
N TYR A 473 12.80 -4.59 19.34
CA TYR A 473 13.33 -3.23 19.37
C TYR A 473 12.26 -2.15 19.46
N GLY A 474 11.02 -2.52 19.71
CA GLY A 474 9.93 -1.58 19.87
C GLY A 474 8.55 -2.22 19.80
N LYS A 475 7.55 -1.50 20.31
CA LYS A 475 6.15 -1.91 20.29
C LYS A 475 5.27 -0.80 19.75
N PRO A 476 5.48 -0.40 18.47
CA PRO A 476 4.69 0.65 17.84
C PRO A 476 3.24 0.20 17.60
N TRP A 477 2.33 1.19 17.57
CA TRP A 477 0.93 0.95 17.27
C TRP A 477 0.28 2.19 16.65
N ASP A 478 -0.82 1.99 15.96
CA ASP A 478 -1.66 3.06 15.44
C ASP A 478 -3.15 2.79 15.73
N ILE A 479 -3.89 3.88 15.78
CA ILE A 479 -5.35 3.87 15.74
C ILE A 479 -5.83 4.92 14.75
N ARG A 480 -6.87 4.62 14.00
CA ARG A 480 -7.42 5.51 12.98
C ARG A 480 -8.94 5.48 12.94
N SER A 481 -9.50 6.57 12.51
CA SER A 481 -10.92 6.66 12.16
C SER A 481 -11.12 7.57 10.96
N GLY A 482 -12.04 7.23 10.08
CA GLY A 482 -12.25 8.02 8.89
C GLY A 482 -13.65 7.86 8.29
N VAL A 483 -13.92 8.77 7.38
CA VAL A 483 -15.16 8.80 6.59
C VAL A 483 -14.81 8.84 5.11
N ASN A 484 -15.43 7.96 4.34
CA ASN A 484 -15.43 8.00 2.89
C ASN A 484 -16.78 8.50 2.39
N TRP A 485 -16.76 9.48 1.51
CA TRP A 485 -17.92 9.95 0.77
C TRP A 485 -17.76 9.61 -0.71
N PHE A 486 -18.74 8.90 -1.26
CA PHE A 486 -18.84 8.49 -2.67
C PHE A 486 -20.03 9.23 -3.32
N PRO A 487 -19.81 10.43 -3.88
CA PRO A 487 -20.90 11.30 -4.34
C PRO A 487 -21.75 10.67 -5.45
N TRP A 488 -21.15 9.86 -6.32
CA TRP A 488 -21.83 9.20 -7.44
C TRP A 488 -22.21 7.74 -7.17
N LYS A 489 -22.18 7.31 -5.90
CA LYS A 489 -22.53 5.93 -5.49
C LYS A 489 -21.69 4.84 -6.16
N ASN A 490 -20.51 5.18 -6.62
CA ASN A 490 -19.50 4.29 -7.17
C ASN A 490 -18.12 4.66 -6.62
N LYS A 491 -17.10 3.89 -6.97
CA LYS A 491 -15.73 4.08 -6.47
C LYS A 491 -14.87 4.99 -7.37
N VAL A 492 -15.46 5.62 -8.40
CA VAL A 492 -14.72 6.50 -9.32
C VAL A 492 -14.21 7.75 -8.62
N VAL A 493 -15.06 8.34 -7.78
CA VAL A 493 -14.69 9.50 -6.95
C VAL A 493 -14.95 9.16 -5.49
N ARG A 494 -13.93 9.34 -4.67
CA ARG A 494 -14.02 9.16 -3.23
C ARG A 494 -13.36 10.34 -2.53
N TRP A 495 -14.06 10.94 -1.59
CA TRP A 495 -13.48 11.90 -0.66
C TRP A 495 -13.32 11.23 0.70
N ASN A 496 -12.08 11.08 1.14
CA ASN A 496 -11.69 10.47 2.39
C ASN A 496 -11.21 11.54 3.36
N ASN A 497 -11.71 11.51 4.59
CA ASN A 497 -11.18 12.28 5.70
C ASN A 497 -10.80 11.32 6.81
N GLU A 498 -9.54 11.33 7.25
CA GLU A 498 -9.03 10.41 8.25
C GLU A 498 -8.27 11.17 9.34
N TRP A 499 -8.53 10.80 10.59
CA TRP A 499 -7.69 11.08 11.73
C TRP A 499 -6.95 9.80 12.12
N LEU A 500 -5.64 9.93 12.35
CA LEU A 500 -4.71 8.86 12.67
C LEU A 500 -3.89 9.28 13.89
N TYR A 501 -3.78 8.42 14.91
CA TYR A 501 -2.84 8.56 16.00
C TYR A 501 -1.75 7.51 15.89
N LEU A 502 -0.50 7.94 15.94
CA LEU A 502 0.70 7.12 15.83
C LEU A 502 1.41 7.03 17.16
N TYR A 503 1.98 5.88 17.46
CA TYR A 503 2.93 5.69 18.53
C TYR A 503 4.20 5.05 17.99
N LYS A 504 5.25 5.87 17.76
CA LYS A 504 6.59 5.47 17.29
C LYS A 504 6.54 4.65 16.00
N SER A 505 5.93 5.17 14.94
CA SER A 505 5.84 4.45 13.66
C SER A 505 7.21 3.96 13.18
N PRO A 506 7.38 2.65 12.88
CA PRO A 506 8.65 2.09 12.40
C PRO A 506 8.86 2.32 10.91
N VAL A 507 7.88 2.91 10.24
CA VAL A 507 7.87 3.19 8.80
C VAL A 507 7.40 4.61 8.54
N GLY A 508 7.86 5.20 7.45
CA GLY A 508 7.47 6.52 6.99
C GLY A 508 8.19 6.87 5.71
N TYR A 509 7.45 7.35 4.72
CA TYR A 509 7.96 7.86 3.44
C TYR A 509 6.97 8.87 2.86
N SER A 510 7.36 9.56 1.80
CA SER A 510 6.61 10.71 1.28
C SER A 510 5.18 10.39 0.83
N SER A 511 4.90 9.18 0.38
CA SER A 511 3.56 8.80 -0.11
C SER A 511 2.58 8.42 1.00
N VAL A 512 3.04 8.09 2.21
CA VAL A 512 2.16 7.73 3.34
C VAL A 512 1.91 8.92 4.27
N PRO A 513 0.78 8.94 5.00
CA PRO A 513 0.46 10.05 5.90
C PRO A 513 1.24 10.03 7.23
N PHE A 514 2.06 9.03 7.49
CA PHE A 514 2.82 8.89 8.73
C PHE A 514 4.33 9.06 8.51
N ALA A 515 5.01 9.57 9.54
CA ALA A 515 6.46 9.79 9.55
C ALA A 515 7.17 8.71 10.38
N LEU A 516 8.38 8.35 10.00
CA LEU A 516 9.26 7.45 10.76
C LEU A 516 9.47 8.02 12.17
N GLY A 517 9.34 7.19 13.20
CA GLY A 517 9.41 7.58 14.61
C GLY A 517 8.21 8.40 15.09
N GLY A 518 7.25 8.72 14.23
CA GLY A 518 6.12 9.61 14.52
C GLY A 518 5.33 9.15 15.74
N LYS A 519 5.06 10.11 16.66
CA LYS A 519 4.22 9.93 17.84
C LYS A 519 3.29 11.14 17.97
N GLY A 520 1.99 10.90 17.88
CA GLY A 520 0.99 11.96 17.94
C GLY A 520 -0.09 11.84 16.88
N SER A 521 -0.84 12.89 16.67
CA SER A 521 -1.99 12.94 15.76
C SER A 521 -1.61 13.43 14.38
N VAL A 522 -2.17 12.80 13.38
CA VAL A 522 -2.12 13.19 11.97
C VAL A 522 -3.54 13.31 11.44
N PHE A 523 -3.80 14.29 10.62
CA PHE A 523 -5.04 14.43 9.87
C PHE A 523 -4.74 14.53 8.39
N HIS A 524 -5.55 13.86 7.58
CA HIS A 524 -5.50 14.07 6.13
C HIS A 524 -6.91 14.04 5.52
N SER A 525 -7.04 14.83 4.46
CA SER A 525 -8.22 14.89 3.62
C SER A 525 -7.82 14.63 2.18
N THR A 526 -8.39 13.62 1.56
CA THR A 526 -7.92 13.10 0.27
C THR A 526 -9.09 12.96 -0.70
N LEU A 527 -8.99 13.62 -1.86
CA LEU A 527 -9.89 13.43 -2.99
C LEU A 527 -9.24 12.47 -3.98
N GLU A 528 -9.84 11.30 -4.15
CA GLU A 528 -9.38 10.22 -5.02
C GLU A 528 -10.23 10.15 -6.28
N LEU A 529 -9.55 9.92 -7.41
CA LEU A 529 -10.14 9.70 -8.73
C LEU A 529 -9.61 8.38 -9.30
N ALA A 530 -10.53 7.49 -9.69
CA ALA A 530 -10.22 6.17 -10.28
C ALA A 530 -11.15 5.92 -11.47
N PHE A 531 -10.73 6.25 -12.68
CA PHE A 531 -11.58 6.19 -13.88
C PHE A 531 -10.85 5.63 -15.10
#